data_1f3ebe841cc1f47f8b7a4f87187cd5ae
#
_entry.id   1f3ebe841cc1f47f8b7a4f87187cd5ae
#
_cell.length_a   1.000
_cell.length_b   1.000
_cell.length_c   1.000
_cell.angle_alpha   90.00
_cell.angle_beta   90.00
_cell.angle_gamma   90.00
#
_symmetry.space_group_name_H-M   'P 1'
#
loop_
_entity.id
_entity.type
_entity.pdbx_description
1 polymer ?
#
loop_
_entity_poly.entity_id
_entity_poly.type
_entity_poly.pdbx_seq_one_letter_code
_entity_poly.pdbx_strand_id
1 'polypeptide(L)'
;MKLATFGDLAQQLIDVWISRNDVEHSTVLSNVISNRLSANMVLAVIEMTNGSPTEFEVNLVRDYSVPTSYADVPEVLKSRLPMLPAGRLHPSILKAITGRRPSLISETVRHDNMQTNFEMLALPRKAAKPRGDWCLVLGVVNYILRSSAIPKDLDDVDLAVLQLLREGLQMREIGHRVELSPRTVEHRVERLKAMTGAKTLHDLVARSL
;
A
#
# COMPACT_ATOMS: atom_id res chain seq x y z
N MET A 1 6.69 20.34 -5.16
CA MET A 1 5.35 19.93 -4.66
C MET A 1 5.61 18.80 -3.66
N LYS A 2 5.15 18.91 -2.42
CA LYS A 2 5.36 17.85 -1.42
C LYS A 2 4.47 16.67 -1.81
N LEU A 3 5.05 15.48 -2.02
CA LEU A 3 4.28 14.25 -2.24
C LEU A 3 3.49 13.95 -0.96
N ALA A 4 2.23 13.57 -1.10
CA ALA A 4 1.42 13.17 0.05
C ALA A 4 1.80 11.76 0.50
N THR A 5 1.85 11.53 1.81
CA THR A 5 2.01 10.18 2.36
C THR A 5 0.70 9.40 2.28
N PHE A 6 0.76 8.09 2.49
CA PHE A 6 -0.44 7.27 2.61
C PHE A 6 -1.31 7.76 3.78
N GLY A 7 -0.70 8.06 4.93
CA GLY A 7 -1.38 8.57 6.11
C GLY A 7 -2.13 9.88 5.84
N ASP A 8 -1.49 10.85 5.15
CA ASP A 8 -2.14 12.12 4.76
C ASP A 8 -3.39 11.89 3.91
N LEU A 9 -3.29 10.99 2.91
CA LEU A 9 -4.39 10.71 1.99
C LEU A 9 -5.50 9.89 2.66
N ALA A 10 -5.13 8.93 3.49
CA ALA A 10 -6.08 8.12 4.27
C ALA A 10 -6.89 9.00 5.22
N GLN A 11 -6.23 9.90 5.96
CA GLN A 11 -6.89 10.83 6.86
C GLN A 11 -7.85 11.75 6.09
N GLN A 12 -7.40 12.33 4.98
CA GLN A 12 -8.24 13.19 4.15
C GLN A 12 -9.49 12.47 3.63
N LEU A 13 -9.35 11.22 3.20
CA LEU A 13 -10.49 10.40 2.76
C LEU A 13 -11.46 10.10 3.90
N ILE A 14 -10.94 9.77 5.08
CA ILE A 14 -11.75 9.53 6.27
C ILE A 14 -12.52 10.79 6.66
N ASP A 15 -11.88 11.95 6.67
CA ASP A 15 -12.51 13.23 7.02
C ASP A 15 -13.66 13.57 6.05
N VAL A 16 -13.44 13.41 4.74
CA VAL A 16 -14.50 13.60 3.75
C VAL A 16 -15.62 12.57 3.92
N TRP A 17 -15.27 11.31 4.20
CA TRP A 17 -16.25 10.26 4.44
C TRP A 17 -17.08 10.54 5.70
N ILE A 18 -16.48 11.01 6.80
CA ILE A 18 -17.17 11.37 8.04
C ILE A 18 -18.10 12.56 7.84
N SER A 19 -17.63 13.61 7.16
CA SER A 19 -18.35 14.87 7.00
C SER A 19 -19.61 14.78 6.13
N ARG A 20 -19.75 13.70 5.36
CA ARG A 20 -20.91 13.49 4.46
C ARG A 20 -21.84 12.43 5.03
N ASN A 21 -23.15 12.69 4.99
CA ASN A 21 -24.15 11.73 5.47
C ASN A 21 -24.19 10.45 4.60
N ASP A 22 -24.17 10.59 3.29
CA ASP A 22 -23.94 9.53 2.31
C ASP A 22 -23.19 10.07 1.10
N VAL A 23 -22.39 9.21 0.47
CA VAL A 23 -21.70 9.49 -0.79
C VAL A 23 -22.31 8.56 -1.84
N GLU A 24 -23.12 9.12 -2.72
CA GLU A 24 -23.83 8.33 -3.72
C GLU A 24 -22.89 7.64 -4.70
N HIS A 25 -21.84 8.35 -5.13
CA HIS A 25 -20.85 7.85 -6.08
C HIS A 25 -19.45 7.86 -5.46
N SER A 26 -18.73 6.76 -5.59
CA SER A 26 -17.34 6.59 -5.15
C SER A 26 -16.38 7.62 -5.75
N THR A 27 -16.70 8.13 -6.95
CA THR A 27 -15.93 9.17 -7.65
C THR A 27 -15.77 10.45 -6.85
N VAL A 28 -16.72 10.77 -5.96
CA VAL A 28 -16.63 11.93 -5.08
C VAL A 28 -15.44 11.81 -4.12
N LEU A 29 -15.15 10.59 -3.62
CA LEU A 29 -14.01 10.32 -2.75
C LEU A 29 -12.73 10.17 -3.56
N SER A 30 -12.76 9.41 -4.65
CA SER A 30 -11.55 9.15 -5.45
C SER A 30 -10.96 10.44 -6.04
N ASN A 31 -11.79 11.39 -6.47
CA ASN A 31 -11.34 12.68 -7.01
C ASN A 31 -10.59 13.56 -5.99
N VAL A 32 -10.82 13.34 -4.69
CA VAL A 32 -10.15 14.11 -3.63
C VAL A 32 -8.63 13.87 -3.63
N ILE A 33 -8.20 12.67 -3.99
CA ILE A 33 -6.81 12.24 -3.86
C ILE A 33 -6.15 11.78 -5.16
N SER A 34 -6.90 11.56 -6.25
CA SER A 34 -6.42 10.91 -7.49
C SER A 34 -5.14 11.54 -8.05
N ASN A 35 -4.98 12.86 -7.97
CA ASN A 35 -3.83 13.61 -8.48
C ASN A 35 -2.64 13.65 -7.52
N ARG A 36 -2.74 13.03 -6.34
CA ARG A 36 -1.73 13.09 -5.27
C ARG A 36 -1.12 11.72 -4.94
N LEU A 37 -1.56 10.69 -5.63
CA LEU A 37 -1.10 9.31 -5.42
C LEU A 37 0.35 9.13 -5.84
N SER A 38 1.15 8.53 -4.98
CA SER A 38 2.52 8.10 -5.30
C SER A 38 2.51 6.87 -6.22
N ALA A 39 3.65 6.55 -6.85
CA ALA A 39 3.77 5.43 -7.79
C ALA A 39 3.50 4.06 -7.13
N ASN A 40 3.78 3.93 -5.83
CA ASN A 40 3.55 2.71 -5.05
C ASN A 40 2.14 2.62 -4.43
N MET A 41 1.23 3.52 -4.82
CA MET A 41 -0.15 3.54 -4.33
C MET A 41 -1.13 3.03 -5.38
N VAL A 42 -2.17 2.39 -4.89
CA VAL A 42 -3.33 1.91 -5.64
C VAL A 42 -4.58 2.59 -5.14
N LEU A 43 -5.46 2.92 -6.07
CA LEU A 43 -6.81 3.36 -5.78
C LEU A 43 -7.78 2.52 -6.60
N ALA A 44 -8.67 1.82 -5.93
CA ALA A 44 -9.66 0.97 -6.55
C ALA A 44 -11.06 1.22 -5.98
N VAL A 45 -12.06 0.97 -6.80
CA VAL A 45 -13.47 0.91 -6.38
C VAL A 45 -13.95 -0.52 -6.56
N ILE A 46 -14.47 -1.09 -5.50
CA ILE A 46 -15.12 -2.39 -5.51
C ILE A 46 -16.62 -2.13 -5.59
N GLU A 47 -17.26 -2.56 -6.64
CA GLU A 47 -18.69 -2.43 -6.86
C GLU A 47 -19.38 -3.78 -6.67
N MET A 48 -20.38 -3.83 -5.79
CA MET A 48 -21.17 -5.03 -5.53
C MET A 48 -22.36 -5.05 -6.48
N THR A 49 -22.33 -6.00 -7.42
CA THR A 49 -23.34 -6.07 -8.51
C THR A 49 -24.74 -6.40 -8.03
N ASN A 50 -24.86 -7.30 -7.04
CA ASN A 50 -26.14 -7.75 -6.50
C ASN A 50 -26.31 -7.52 -4.99
N GLY A 51 -25.56 -6.57 -4.43
CA GLY A 51 -25.55 -6.30 -2.99
C GLY A 51 -24.87 -7.40 -2.16
N SER A 52 -24.31 -8.42 -2.81
CA SER A 52 -23.54 -9.49 -2.16
C SER A 52 -22.06 -9.23 -2.26
N PRO A 53 -21.28 -9.32 -1.16
CA PRO A 53 -19.84 -9.20 -1.20
C PRO A 53 -19.12 -10.35 -1.91
N THR A 54 -19.85 -11.37 -2.39
CA THR A 54 -19.30 -12.47 -3.20
C THR A 54 -19.39 -12.20 -4.71
N GLU A 55 -20.20 -11.22 -5.13
CA GLU A 55 -20.37 -10.81 -6.52
C GLU A 55 -19.97 -9.36 -6.67
N PHE A 56 -18.73 -9.13 -7.06
CA PHE A 56 -18.14 -7.80 -7.14
C PHE A 56 -17.30 -7.62 -8.40
N GLU A 57 -17.21 -6.38 -8.83
CA GLU A 57 -16.25 -5.91 -9.85
C GLU A 57 -15.25 -4.98 -9.21
N VAL A 58 -14.00 -5.04 -9.69
CA VAL A 58 -12.93 -4.16 -9.22
C VAL A 58 -12.56 -3.19 -10.34
N ASN A 59 -12.86 -1.93 -10.13
CA ASN A 59 -12.52 -0.84 -11.02
C ASN A 59 -11.28 -0.10 -10.50
N LEU A 60 -10.14 -0.25 -11.20
CA LEU A 60 -8.91 0.43 -10.84
C LEU A 60 -8.95 1.88 -11.33
N VAL A 61 -8.94 2.81 -10.39
CA VAL A 61 -8.77 4.24 -10.66
C VAL A 61 -7.28 4.54 -10.88
N ARG A 62 -6.41 3.88 -10.12
CA ARG A 62 -4.96 3.93 -10.26
C ARG A 62 -4.37 2.58 -9.91
N ASP A 63 -3.57 2.04 -10.81
CA ASP A 63 -2.83 0.79 -10.59
C ASP A 63 -1.41 1.08 -10.06
N TYR A 64 -0.89 0.14 -9.29
CA TYR A 64 0.49 0.14 -8.85
C TYR A 64 1.38 -0.43 -9.95
N SER A 65 2.37 0.35 -10.37
CA SER A 65 3.40 -0.14 -11.28
C SER A 65 4.54 -0.76 -10.49
N VAL A 66 4.65 -2.08 -10.52
CA VAL A 66 5.82 -2.77 -9.97
C VAL A 66 7.05 -2.32 -10.76
N PRO A 67 8.12 -1.81 -10.12
CA PRO A 67 9.33 -1.42 -10.81
C PRO A 67 9.91 -2.58 -11.65
N THR A 68 10.43 -2.28 -12.84
CA THR A 68 11.00 -3.29 -13.77
C THR A 68 12.15 -4.11 -13.19
N SER A 69 12.82 -3.60 -12.14
CA SER A 69 13.84 -4.34 -11.38
C SER A 69 13.30 -5.61 -10.69
N TYR A 70 11.99 -5.77 -10.62
CA TYR A 70 11.30 -6.94 -10.06
C TYR A 70 10.79 -7.91 -11.13
N ALA A 71 11.58 -8.16 -12.19
CA ALA A 71 11.21 -9.09 -13.26
C ALA A 71 10.81 -10.48 -12.74
N ASP A 72 11.42 -10.90 -11.63
CA ASP A 72 11.20 -12.21 -11.00
C ASP A 72 10.06 -12.23 -9.96
N VAL A 73 9.32 -11.12 -9.80
CA VAL A 73 8.17 -11.11 -8.90
C VAL A 73 7.08 -12.00 -9.49
N PRO A 74 6.53 -12.95 -8.71
CA PRO A 74 5.43 -13.81 -9.17
C PRO A 74 4.28 -12.99 -9.75
N GLU A 75 3.66 -13.48 -10.82
CA GLU A 75 2.56 -12.79 -11.53
C GLU A 75 1.42 -12.41 -10.59
N VAL A 76 1.19 -13.22 -9.55
CA VAL A 76 0.21 -12.96 -8.49
C VAL A 76 0.50 -11.68 -7.70
N LEU A 77 1.77 -11.31 -7.59
CA LEU A 77 2.21 -10.06 -6.93
C LEU A 77 2.37 -8.91 -7.93
N LYS A 78 2.54 -9.22 -9.23
CA LYS A 78 2.51 -8.22 -10.31
C LYS A 78 1.09 -7.78 -10.62
N SER A 79 0.14 -8.73 -10.59
CA SER A 79 -1.25 -8.49 -10.88
C SER A 79 -2.01 -8.05 -9.63
N ARG A 80 -1.90 -6.79 -9.24
CA ARG A 80 -2.91 -6.16 -8.40
C ARG A 80 -2.93 -6.50 -6.91
N LEU A 81 -1.78 -6.76 -6.29
CA LEU A 81 -1.72 -6.59 -4.86
C LEU A 81 -2.20 -7.77 -4.01
N PRO A 82 -1.48 -8.05 -2.96
CA PRO A 82 -1.96 -8.91 -1.87
C PRO A 82 -3.31 -8.44 -1.30
N MET A 83 -3.69 -7.17 -1.54
CA MET A 83 -4.95 -6.55 -1.10
C MET A 83 -6.18 -7.04 -1.87
N LEU A 84 -6.01 -7.42 -3.14
CA LEU A 84 -7.10 -7.85 -4.03
C LEU A 84 -6.73 -9.20 -4.67
N PRO A 85 -6.63 -10.28 -3.89
CA PRO A 85 -6.35 -11.60 -4.44
C PRO A 85 -7.41 -11.96 -5.48
N ALA A 86 -6.99 -12.60 -6.57
CA ALA A 86 -7.89 -12.96 -7.66
C ALA A 86 -9.13 -13.71 -7.13
N GLY A 87 -10.31 -13.15 -7.37
CA GLY A 87 -11.59 -13.76 -7.05
C GLY A 87 -12.03 -13.72 -5.57
N ARG A 88 -11.27 -13.08 -4.68
CA ARG A 88 -11.68 -12.92 -3.27
C ARG A 88 -11.33 -11.54 -2.75
N LEU A 89 -12.22 -10.96 -1.95
CA LEU A 89 -11.91 -9.73 -1.23
C LEU A 89 -11.08 -10.03 0.01
N HIS A 90 -10.14 -9.13 0.31
CA HIS A 90 -9.40 -9.19 1.56
C HIS A 90 -10.35 -9.14 2.77
N PRO A 91 -10.12 -9.89 3.87
CA PRO A 91 -11.01 -9.93 5.04
C PRO A 91 -11.35 -8.55 5.62
N SER A 92 -10.39 -7.61 5.58
CA SER A 92 -10.59 -6.23 6.05
C SER A 92 -11.55 -5.43 5.18
N ILE A 93 -11.56 -5.68 3.86
CA ILE A 93 -12.52 -5.07 2.92
C ILE A 93 -13.92 -5.62 3.22
N LEU A 94 -14.04 -6.93 3.37
CA LEU A 94 -15.32 -7.57 3.77
C LEU A 94 -15.82 -7.02 5.09
N LYS A 95 -14.94 -6.88 6.09
CA LYS A 95 -15.28 -6.28 7.39
C LYS A 95 -15.76 -4.83 7.24
N ALA A 96 -15.12 -4.03 6.41
CA ALA A 96 -15.55 -2.66 6.14
C ALA A 96 -16.93 -2.62 5.49
N ILE A 97 -17.18 -3.44 4.46
CA ILE A 97 -18.45 -3.51 3.74
C ILE A 97 -19.58 -3.94 4.67
N THR A 98 -19.40 -5.05 5.40
CA THR A 98 -20.44 -5.59 6.28
C THR A 98 -20.71 -4.71 7.50
N GLY A 99 -19.64 -4.14 8.07
CA GLY A 99 -19.73 -3.25 9.23
C GLY A 99 -20.11 -1.81 8.92
N ARG A 100 -20.12 -1.42 7.64
CA ARG A 100 -20.33 -0.02 7.19
C ARG A 100 -19.42 0.98 7.87
N ARG A 101 -18.18 0.59 8.13
CA ARG A 101 -17.16 1.40 8.82
C ARG A 101 -15.82 1.32 8.09
N PRO A 102 -15.04 2.40 8.10
CA PRO A 102 -13.68 2.35 7.59
C PRO A 102 -12.87 1.24 8.25
N SER A 103 -12.02 0.60 7.47
CA SER A 103 -11.04 -0.39 7.95
C SER A 103 -9.65 0.02 7.46
N LEU A 104 -8.72 0.21 8.38
CA LEU A 104 -7.32 0.51 8.10
C LEU A 104 -6.49 -0.65 8.63
N ILE A 105 -5.60 -1.17 7.80
CA ILE A 105 -4.66 -2.24 8.15
C ILE A 105 -3.27 -1.96 7.63
N SER A 106 -2.29 -2.52 8.32
CA SER A 106 -0.92 -2.74 7.83
C SER A 106 -0.63 -4.23 7.97
N GLU A 107 -0.16 -4.85 6.90
CA GLU A 107 0.06 -6.30 6.87
C GLU A 107 1.30 -6.67 6.07
N THR A 108 1.97 -7.72 6.52
CA THR A 108 3.09 -8.33 5.80
C THR A 108 2.70 -9.74 5.35
N VAL A 109 2.61 -9.91 4.04
CA VAL A 109 2.32 -11.20 3.41
C VAL A 109 3.60 -11.82 2.90
N ARG A 110 3.74 -13.14 3.14
CA ARG A 110 4.82 -13.95 2.58
C ARG A 110 4.24 -14.92 1.56
N HIS A 111 4.84 -14.93 0.40
CA HIS A 111 4.49 -15.86 -0.68
C HIS A 111 5.77 -16.37 -1.32
N ASP A 112 5.96 -17.69 -1.31
CA ASP A 112 7.20 -18.35 -1.73
C ASP A 112 8.42 -17.74 -1.00
N ASN A 113 9.36 -17.19 -1.76
CA ASN A 113 10.55 -16.53 -1.25
C ASN A 113 10.44 -14.99 -1.21
N MET A 114 9.24 -14.46 -1.36
CA MET A 114 8.98 -13.01 -1.34
C MET A 114 8.22 -12.60 -0.09
N GLN A 115 8.53 -11.41 0.41
CA GLN A 115 7.82 -10.75 1.49
C GLN A 115 7.35 -9.38 1.00
N THR A 116 6.06 -9.10 1.16
CA THR A 116 5.44 -7.83 0.77
C THR A 116 4.76 -7.22 1.97
N ASN A 117 5.09 -5.98 2.28
CA ASN A 117 4.35 -5.18 3.26
C ASN A 117 3.48 -4.15 2.53
N PHE A 118 2.26 -4.01 3.00
CA PHE A 118 1.33 -3.03 2.48
C PHE A 118 0.43 -2.46 3.58
N GLU A 119 -0.06 -1.25 3.34
CA GLU A 119 -1.13 -0.64 4.11
C GLU A 119 -2.34 -0.43 3.22
N MET A 120 -3.53 -0.54 3.80
CA MET A 120 -4.77 -0.43 3.07
C MET A 120 -5.86 0.22 3.91
N LEU A 121 -6.51 1.23 3.34
CA LEU A 121 -7.75 1.82 3.83
C LEU A 121 -8.91 1.34 2.96
N ALA A 122 -9.93 0.73 3.56
CA ALA A 122 -11.20 0.41 2.91
C ALA A 122 -12.29 1.33 3.47
N LEU A 123 -12.96 2.07 2.57
CA LEU A 123 -14.05 2.99 2.88
C LEU A 123 -15.32 2.52 2.20
N PRO A 124 -16.25 1.90 2.93
CA PRO A 124 -17.51 1.44 2.38
C PRO A 124 -18.48 2.61 2.19
N ARG A 125 -19.48 2.43 1.34
CA ARG A 125 -20.66 3.28 1.35
C ARG A 125 -21.35 3.21 2.72
N LYS A 126 -21.80 4.35 3.26
CA LYS A 126 -22.46 4.39 4.58
C LYS A 126 -23.84 3.69 4.55
N ALA A 127 -24.65 4.04 3.56
CA ALA A 127 -25.98 3.46 3.40
C ALA A 127 -25.92 2.22 2.51
N ALA A 128 -26.46 1.08 3.00
CA ALA A 128 -26.59 -0.11 2.18
C ALA A 128 -27.59 0.14 1.04
N LYS A 129 -27.25 -0.26 -0.18
CA LYS A 129 -28.19 -0.30 -1.30
C LYS A 129 -28.21 -1.71 -1.90
N PRO A 130 -29.36 -2.21 -2.32
CA PRO A 130 -29.47 -3.51 -2.96
C PRO A 130 -28.71 -3.60 -4.29
N ARG A 131 -28.55 -2.44 -4.95
CA ARG A 131 -27.75 -2.29 -6.19
C ARG A 131 -26.92 -1.02 -6.12
N GLY A 132 -25.71 -1.07 -6.70
CA GLY A 132 -24.80 0.08 -6.73
C GLY A 132 -24.16 0.38 -5.37
N ASP A 133 -23.99 -0.64 -4.54
CA ASP A 133 -23.17 -0.55 -3.33
C ASP A 133 -21.69 -0.63 -3.71
N TRP A 134 -20.83 0.08 -2.97
CA TRP A 134 -19.41 0.18 -3.30
C TRP A 134 -18.52 0.29 -2.06
N CYS A 135 -17.24 -0.04 -2.24
CA CYS A 135 -16.17 0.21 -1.29
C CYS A 135 -14.97 0.82 -2.03
N LEU A 136 -14.52 1.99 -1.59
CA LEU A 136 -13.27 2.59 -2.08
C LEU A 136 -12.11 2.00 -1.29
N VAL A 137 -11.06 1.59 -2.01
CA VAL A 137 -9.84 1.02 -1.43
C VAL A 137 -8.66 1.88 -1.86
N LEU A 138 -7.98 2.49 -0.89
CA LEU A 138 -6.66 3.09 -1.06
C LEU A 138 -5.64 2.15 -0.46
N GLY A 139 -4.63 1.79 -1.22
CA GLY A 139 -3.52 0.95 -0.76
C GLY A 139 -2.16 1.54 -1.09
N VAL A 140 -1.16 1.20 -0.31
CA VAL A 140 0.25 1.48 -0.57
C VAL A 140 1.07 0.23 -0.34
N VAL A 141 1.98 -0.05 -1.26
CA VAL A 141 3.00 -1.09 -1.08
C VAL A 141 4.25 -0.42 -0.52
N ASN A 142 4.62 -0.79 0.70
CA ASN A 142 5.80 -0.22 1.38
C ASN A 142 7.08 -0.87 0.89
N TYR A 143 7.07 -2.20 0.74
CA TYR A 143 8.19 -2.94 0.14
C TYR A 143 7.76 -4.30 -0.43
N ILE A 144 8.57 -4.80 -1.38
CA ILE A 144 8.56 -6.17 -1.89
C ILE A 144 10.01 -6.66 -1.88
N LEU A 145 10.33 -7.65 -1.07
CA LEU A 145 11.69 -8.15 -0.88
C LEU A 145 11.76 -9.67 -0.91
N ARG A 146 12.93 -10.22 -1.32
CA ARG A 146 13.19 -11.65 -1.22
C ARG A 146 13.47 -12.04 0.22
N SER A 147 12.80 -13.05 0.74
CA SER A 147 12.96 -13.53 2.12
C SER A 147 14.39 -14.00 2.44
N SER A 148 15.11 -14.50 1.43
CA SER A 148 16.50 -14.95 1.58
C SER A 148 17.51 -13.82 1.73
N ALA A 149 17.14 -12.60 1.33
CA ALA A 149 17.99 -11.39 1.39
C ALA A 149 17.76 -10.58 2.67
N ILE A 150 16.76 -10.96 3.48
CA ILE A 150 16.33 -10.17 4.63
C ILE A 150 16.98 -10.73 5.91
N PRO A 151 17.84 -9.98 6.63
CA PRO A 151 18.25 -10.32 7.97
C PRO A 151 17.03 -10.46 8.90
N LYS A 152 17.03 -11.48 9.78
CA LYS A 152 15.86 -11.81 10.62
C LYS A 152 15.46 -10.74 11.62
N ASP A 153 16.36 -9.80 11.89
CA ASP A 153 16.22 -8.76 12.93
C ASP A 153 15.84 -7.38 12.39
N LEU A 154 15.36 -7.30 11.12
CA LEU A 154 14.88 -6.06 10.52
C LEU A 154 13.40 -5.84 10.81
N ASP A 155 13.06 -4.62 11.20
CA ASP A 155 11.66 -4.19 11.29
C ASP A 155 11.10 -3.75 9.91
N ASP A 156 9.78 -3.57 9.81
CA ASP A 156 9.11 -3.19 8.55
C ASP A 156 9.59 -1.84 8.01
N VAL A 157 10.02 -0.93 8.89
CA VAL A 157 10.56 0.37 8.48
C VAL A 157 11.94 0.23 7.87
N ASP A 158 12.79 -0.64 8.43
CA ASP A 158 14.10 -0.95 7.85
C ASP A 158 13.96 -1.56 6.45
N LEU A 159 12.99 -2.46 6.30
CA LEU A 159 12.69 -3.09 5.01
C LEU A 159 12.17 -2.08 3.99
N ALA A 160 11.29 -1.15 4.41
CA ALA A 160 10.81 -0.06 3.56
C ALA A 160 11.96 0.88 3.16
N VAL A 161 12.83 1.24 4.10
CA VAL A 161 14.03 2.05 3.80
C VAL A 161 14.93 1.35 2.77
N LEU A 162 15.19 0.05 2.97
CA LEU A 162 16.01 -0.74 2.06
C LEU A 162 15.39 -0.81 0.66
N GLN A 163 14.09 -1.01 0.57
CA GLN A 163 13.34 -1.00 -0.68
C GLN A 163 13.48 0.35 -1.41
N LEU A 164 13.25 1.47 -0.72
CA LEU A 164 13.30 2.79 -1.32
C LEU A 164 14.72 3.18 -1.76
N LEU A 165 15.73 2.70 -1.04
CA LEU A 165 17.13 2.81 -1.49
C LEU A 165 17.39 2.05 -2.79
N ARG A 166 16.84 0.86 -2.95
CA ARG A 166 16.93 0.06 -4.19
C ARG A 166 16.24 0.76 -5.36
N GLU A 167 15.18 1.50 -5.09
CA GLU A 167 14.47 2.34 -6.07
C GLU A 167 15.23 3.65 -6.41
N GLY A 168 16.37 3.89 -5.75
CA GLY A 168 17.24 5.03 -6.02
C GLY A 168 16.81 6.34 -5.34
N LEU A 169 15.89 6.28 -4.36
CA LEU A 169 15.45 7.47 -3.65
C LEU A 169 16.54 8.02 -2.73
N GLN A 170 16.55 9.35 -2.58
CA GLN A 170 17.44 10.04 -1.65
C GLN A 170 16.91 9.96 -0.21
N MET A 171 17.78 10.08 0.80
CA MET A 171 17.44 9.99 2.23
C MET A 171 16.26 10.90 2.63
N ARG A 172 16.19 12.10 2.05
CA ARG A 172 15.10 13.06 2.32
C ARG A 172 13.75 12.56 1.78
N GLU A 173 13.75 11.97 0.59
CA GLU A 173 12.56 11.42 -0.05
C GLU A 173 12.08 10.17 0.69
N ILE A 174 13.04 9.31 1.10
CA ILE A 174 12.78 8.14 1.93
C ILE A 174 12.14 8.58 3.24
N GLY A 175 12.77 9.55 3.95
CA GLY A 175 12.23 10.07 5.21
C GLY A 175 10.79 10.54 5.09
N HIS A 176 10.47 11.22 3.99
CA HIS A 176 9.09 11.64 3.74
C HIS A 176 8.14 10.46 3.53
N ARG A 177 8.58 9.39 2.83
CA ARG A 177 7.72 8.22 2.55
C ARG A 177 7.48 7.34 3.77
N VAL A 178 8.51 7.17 4.61
CA VAL A 178 8.41 6.37 5.84
C VAL A 178 8.05 7.20 7.08
N GLU A 179 7.70 8.48 6.88
CA GLU A 179 7.30 9.43 7.95
C GLU A 179 8.37 9.62 9.03
N LEU A 180 9.65 9.59 8.64
CA LEU A 180 10.79 9.80 9.51
C LEU A 180 11.61 11.03 9.11
N SER A 181 12.41 11.57 10.05
CA SER A 181 13.40 12.59 9.71
C SER A 181 14.51 12.00 8.83
N PRO A 182 15.13 12.77 7.92
CA PRO A 182 16.28 12.30 7.14
C PRO A 182 17.40 11.74 8.01
N ARG A 183 17.67 12.37 9.17
CA ARG A 183 18.66 11.89 10.15
C ARG A 183 18.31 10.52 10.72
N THR A 184 17.03 10.26 10.97
CA THR A 184 16.57 8.95 11.44
C THR A 184 16.76 7.89 10.36
N VAL A 185 16.50 8.24 9.09
CA VAL A 185 16.76 7.34 7.95
C VAL A 185 18.25 7.04 7.82
N GLU A 186 19.14 8.04 7.93
CA GLU A 186 20.60 7.85 7.93
C GLU A 186 21.03 6.85 9.02
N HIS A 187 20.55 7.00 10.25
CA HIS A 187 20.84 6.07 11.34
C HIS A 187 20.38 4.64 11.04
N ARG A 188 19.21 4.48 10.43
CA ARG A 188 18.71 3.16 10.00
C ARG A 188 19.59 2.56 8.91
N VAL A 189 20.02 3.35 7.95
CA VAL A 189 20.94 2.91 6.88
C VAL A 189 22.27 2.45 7.45
N GLU A 190 22.85 3.19 8.40
CA GLU A 190 24.10 2.74 9.08
C GLU A 190 23.89 1.43 9.85
N ARG A 191 22.75 1.27 10.54
CA ARG A 191 22.38 -0.01 11.18
C ARG A 191 22.26 -1.14 10.15
N LEU A 192 21.58 -0.92 9.02
CA LEU A 192 21.44 -1.88 7.93
C LEU A 192 22.81 -2.30 7.37
N LYS A 193 23.72 -1.34 7.15
CA LYS A 193 25.09 -1.61 6.71
C LYS A 193 25.82 -2.49 7.71
N ALA A 194 25.73 -2.18 9.01
CA ALA A 194 26.35 -2.97 10.06
C ALA A 194 25.82 -4.41 10.09
N MET A 195 24.51 -4.60 9.98
CA MET A 195 23.85 -5.92 10.02
C MET A 195 24.16 -6.78 8.79
N THR A 196 24.29 -6.16 7.61
CA THR A 196 24.58 -6.86 6.35
C THR A 196 26.08 -6.97 6.04
N GLY A 197 26.93 -6.33 6.82
CA GLY A 197 28.36 -6.22 6.56
C GLY A 197 28.69 -5.33 5.35
N ALA A 198 27.75 -4.51 4.88
CA ALA A 198 27.94 -3.60 3.77
C ALA A 198 28.84 -2.42 4.17
N LYS A 199 29.82 -2.09 3.33
CA LYS A 199 30.74 -0.97 3.59
C LYS A 199 30.24 0.36 3.03
N THR A 200 29.45 0.31 1.97
CA THR A 200 28.90 1.49 1.29
C THR A 200 27.41 1.33 1.06
N LEU A 201 26.73 2.42 0.69
CA LEU A 201 25.32 2.37 0.32
C LEU A 201 25.08 1.47 -0.91
N HIS A 202 25.99 1.55 -1.90
CA HIS A 202 25.92 0.70 -3.10
C HIS A 202 26.11 -0.79 -2.75
N ASP A 203 27.02 -1.11 -1.82
CA ASP A 203 27.22 -2.49 -1.34
C ASP A 203 25.97 -2.99 -0.58
N LEU A 204 25.34 -2.12 0.22
CA LEU A 204 24.08 -2.44 0.90
C LEU A 204 22.97 -2.78 -0.10
N VAL A 205 22.78 -1.93 -1.11
CA VAL A 205 21.78 -2.15 -2.17
C VAL A 205 22.09 -3.43 -2.95
N ALA A 206 23.35 -3.65 -3.35
CA ALA A 206 23.74 -4.87 -4.07
C ALA A 206 23.52 -6.16 -3.29
N ARG A 207 23.74 -6.15 -1.96
CA ARG A 207 23.51 -7.32 -1.08
C ARG A 207 22.03 -7.60 -0.80
N SER A 208 21.18 -6.62 -1.03
CA SER A 208 19.73 -6.72 -0.83
C SER A 208 18.96 -7.21 -2.06
N LEU A 209 19.63 -7.36 -3.20
CA LEU A 209 19.10 -7.92 -4.44
C LEU A 209 19.03 -9.44 -4.37
#